data_884b271c0d759e787b7ac7dc2b3ffa8c
#
_entry.id   884b271c0d759e787b7ac7dc2b3ffa8c
#
_cell.length_a   1.000
_cell.length_b   1.000
_cell.length_c   1.000
_cell.angle_alpha   90.00
_cell.angle_beta   90.00
_cell.angle_gamma   90.00
#
_symmetry.space_group_name_H-M   'P 1'
#
loop_
_entity.id
_entity.type
_entity.pdbx_description
1 polymer ?
#
loop_
_entity_poly.entity_id
_entity_poly.type
_entity_poly.pdbx_seq_one_letter_code
_entity_poly.pdbx_strand_id
1 'polypeptide(L)'
;MDTKKILMVLILVVILVVVVVNFSTLTQPDSGVPLLRAATFTPEPSATPSPVPGNPPPNDNSSEGELELADIAPTRTPAPTATPGVISQQIADFTKKRGIQNVEILGLSVDDWINLFLSILIGLGGYIVGTWLIRRILPRIFKKSNIKIGNEIIDAIGEDTRWIVVLLSLNFATNRLTFLNAEVKKVASDILFVGILWFATLAVFKLIDLAATNFKDRQKAEDRYEQLRPVITLLTRIGKVIATLLAITILLSYFGINITGLLTVLGLGGLAISLAAQDTIADAIAGFIILIDQPFRVGDRIEIEKVGTWGDVVEIGLRTTRIRTRDNRMVIVPNSIIGSNEVINYSYPDPRYRIETHVDIAYGTDIENARQVIIDAVRQLPGVLVDKPVDALYIEMGDFAMRFRVRWWVESYVDTRRMMDHIHTALDKAFAAAGIESPYPTQYVIFHDDPETPQLYRRQKEKQIPTNDPEDNPD
;
A
#
# COMPACT_ATOMS: atom_id res chain seq x y z
N MET A 1 8.80 -8.21 11.85
CA MET A 1 7.84 -8.25 12.98
C MET A 1 6.76 -9.24 12.61
N ASP A 2 6.51 -10.25 13.46
CA ASP A 2 5.47 -11.26 13.18
C ASP A 2 4.13 -10.55 13.01
N THR A 3 3.58 -10.53 11.81
CA THR A 3 2.29 -9.90 11.46
C THR A 3 1.18 -10.37 12.41
N LYS A 4 1.28 -11.62 12.91
CA LYS A 4 0.36 -12.17 13.92
C LYS A 4 0.38 -11.42 15.25
N LYS A 5 1.50 -10.77 15.62
CA LYS A 5 1.64 -10.02 16.87
C LYS A 5 1.01 -8.65 16.80
N ILE A 6 1.18 -7.95 15.67
CA ILE A 6 0.50 -6.67 15.42
C ILE A 6 -1.00 -6.90 15.35
N LEU A 7 -1.42 -7.93 14.60
CA LEU A 7 -2.82 -8.26 14.45
C LEU A 7 -3.48 -8.57 15.81
N MET A 8 -2.77 -9.27 16.70
CA MET A 8 -3.30 -9.62 18.03
C MET A 8 -3.43 -8.39 18.96
N VAL A 9 -2.48 -7.43 18.91
CA VAL A 9 -2.59 -6.16 19.63
C VAL A 9 -3.74 -5.33 19.07
N LEU A 10 -3.87 -5.29 17.73
CA LEU A 10 -4.96 -4.59 17.07
C LEU A 10 -6.32 -5.21 17.41
N ILE A 11 -6.42 -6.54 17.42
CA ILE A 11 -7.63 -7.26 17.85
C ILE A 11 -7.97 -6.96 19.30
N LEU A 12 -6.97 -6.90 20.18
CA LEU A 12 -7.21 -6.61 21.62
C LEU A 12 -7.72 -5.17 21.81
N VAL A 13 -7.18 -4.21 21.07
CA VAL A 13 -7.67 -2.82 21.03
C VAL A 13 -9.08 -2.75 20.48
N VAL A 14 -9.34 -3.45 19.36
CA VAL A 14 -10.69 -3.52 18.77
C VAL A 14 -11.69 -4.16 19.72
N ILE A 15 -11.33 -5.25 20.37
CA ILE A 15 -12.19 -5.90 21.38
C ILE A 15 -12.46 -4.95 22.54
N LEU A 16 -11.44 -4.22 23.03
CA LEU A 16 -11.61 -3.24 24.11
C LEU A 16 -12.57 -2.12 23.69
N VAL A 17 -12.40 -1.58 22.48
CA VAL A 17 -13.26 -0.54 21.92
C VAL A 17 -14.68 -1.09 21.70
N VAL A 18 -14.82 -2.29 21.14
CA VAL A 18 -16.11 -2.96 20.92
C VAL A 18 -16.83 -3.23 22.24
N VAL A 19 -16.13 -3.67 23.28
CA VAL A 19 -16.70 -3.86 24.62
C VAL A 19 -17.18 -2.54 25.21
N VAL A 20 -16.39 -1.45 25.09
CA VAL A 20 -16.78 -0.12 25.57
C VAL A 20 -17.98 0.42 24.80
N VAL A 21 -17.99 0.29 23.47
CA VAL A 21 -19.10 0.76 22.61
C VAL A 21 -20.38 -0.06 22.81
N ASN A 22 -20.29 -1.40 22.83
CA ASN A 22 -21.47 -2.23 23.06
C ASN A 22 -22.00 -2.09 24.51
N PHE A 23 -21.12 -1.81 25.47
CA PHE A 23 -21.56 -1.55 26.81
C PHE A 23 -22.34 -0.23 26.93
N SER A 24 -21.98 0.79 26.16
CA SER A 24 -22.72 2.04 26.10
C SER A 24 -24.15 1.86 25.54
N THR A 25 -24.33 0.94 24.58
CA THR A 25 -25.67 0.62 24.00
C THR A 25 -26.51 -0.24 24.95
N LEU A 26 -25.91 -1.09 25.79
CA LEU A 26 -26.63 -1.91 26.77
C LEU A 26 -27.09 -1.13 28.01
N THR A 27 -26.46 0.03 28.29
CA THR A 27 -26.77 0.86 29.47
C THR A 27 -27.65 2.08 29.13
N GLN A 28 -27.93 2.38 27.87
CA GLN A 28 -28.91 3.38 27.50
C GLN A 28 -30.32 2.77 27.64
N PRO A 29 -31.23 3.38 28.44
CA PRO A 29 -32.64 3.08 28.31
C PRO A 29 -33.08 3.49 26.92
N ASP A 30 -33.78 2.63 26.19
CA ASP A 30 -34.28 2.77 24.83
C ASP A 30 -34.59 4.22 24.42
N SER A 31 -33.58 4.95 23.99
CA SER A 31 -33.77 6.11 23.14
C SER A 31 -33.97 5.54 21.74
N GLY A 32 -35.22 5.54 21.26
CA GLY A 32 -35.62 5.01 19.94
C GLY A 32 -34.93 5.71 18.78
N VAL A 33 -33.64 5.49 18.65
CA VAL A 33 -32.89 5.85 17.46
C VAL A 33 -32.83 4.59 16.60
N PRO A 34 -33.44 4.58 15.40
CA PRO A 34 -33.38 3.42 14.53
C PRO A 34 -31.93 3.16 14.16
N LEU A 35 -31.47 1.94 14.47
CA LEU A 35 -30.22 1.40 13.96
C LEU A 35 -30.15 1.67 12.45
N LEU A 36 -29.13 2.35 12.00
CA LEU A 36 -28.78 2.52 10.60
C LEU A 36 -28.79 1.15 9.93
N ARG A 37 -29.90 0.84 9.28
CA ARG A 37 -30.00 -0.26 8.34
C ARG A 37 -29.00 0.04 7.23
N ALA A 38 -28.02 -0.83 7.06
CA ALA A 38 -27.08 -0.79 5.94
C ALA A 38 -27.90 -0.57 4.66
N ALA A 39 -27.70 0.59 4.03
CA ALA A 39 -28.27 0.88 2.72
C ALA A 39 -27.62 -0.07 1.73
N THR A 40 -28.34 -1.10 1.34
CA THR A 40 -28.02 -1.89 0.14
C THR A 40 -28.14 -0.95 -1.05
N PHE A 41 -27.02 -0.61 -1.64
CA PHE A 41 -26.96 0.04 -2.94
C PHE A 41 -27.51 -0.92 -3.98
N THR A 42 -28.74 -0.70 -4.42
CA THR A 42 -29.26 -1.22 -5.69
C THR A 42 -28.84 -0.25 -6.78
N PRO A 43 -28.19 -0.68 -7.85
CA PRO A 43 -27.87 0.21 -8.97
C PRO A 43 -29.15 0.58 -9.71
N GLU A 44 -29.36 1.87 -9.88
CA GLU A 44 -30.43 2.48 -10.66
C GLU A 44 -30.25 2.15 -12.15
N PRO A 45 -31.30 1.75 -12.90
CA PRO A 45 -31.16 1.48 -14.32
C PRO A 45 -31.00 2.78 -15.11
N SER A 46 -30.04 2.72 -16.04
CA SER A 46 -29.68 3.72 -17.04
C SER A 46 -30.89 4.45 -17.67
N ALA A 47 -30.90 5.76 -17.55
CA ALA A 47 -31.87 6.64 -18.20
C ALA A 47 -31.63 6.72 -19.71
N THR A 48 -32.64 6.40 -20.49
CA THR A 48 -32.78 6.64 -21.93
C THR A 48 -33.01 8.14 -22.21
N PRO A 49 -32.50 8.73 -23.28
CA PRO A 49 -32.62 10.16 -23.53
C PRO A 49 -34.01 10.57 -24.02
N SER A 50 -34.51 11.68 -23.47
CA SER A 50 -35.77 12.33 -23.86
C SER A 50 -35.61 13.17 -25.13
N PRO A 51 -36.66 13.29 -25.97
CA PRO A 51 -36.69 14.23 -27.08
C PRO A 51 -37.19 15.63 -26.71
N VAL A 52 -36.80 16.62 -27.49
CA VAL A 52 -36.89 18.06 -27.43
C VAL A 52 -38.33 18.63 -27.60
N PRO A 53 -38.59 19.92 -27.24
CA PRO A 53 -39.85 20.43 -26.77
C PRO A 53 -40.77 21.03 -27.87
N GLY A 54 -42.10 21.03 -27.58
CA GLY A 54 -43.13 21.79 -28.30
C GLY A 54 -44.01 22.58 -27.33
N ASN A 55 -44.29 23.78 -27.75
CA ASN A 55 -44.93 24.92 -27.10
C ASN A 55 -46.35 24.71 -26.50
N PRO A 56 -46.79 25.63 -25.62
CA PRO A 56 -48.00 25.56 -24.83
C PRO A 56 -49.24 26.20 -25.52
N PRO A 57 -50.46 25.96 -25.09
CA PRO A 57 -51.24 26.91 -24.28
C PRO A 57 -52.41 26.27 -23.47
N PRO A 58 -53.40 27.03 -22.94
CA PRO A 58 -53.41 28.09 -21.96
C PRO A 58 -54.32 27.77 -20.75
N ASN A 59 -54.19 28.61 -19.71
CA ASN A 59 -55.11 28.96 -18.64
C ASN A 59 -56.48 28.25 -18.55
N ASP A 60 -56.81 27.77 -17.33
CA ASP A 60 -58.07 28.15 -16.70
C ASP A 60 -57.99 28.05 -15.17
N ASN A 61 -58.65 29.06 -14.60
CA ASN A 61 -58.84 29.33 -13.19
C ASN A 61 -59.65 28.22 -12.47
N SER A 62 -59.37 27.95 -11.23
CA SER A 62 -60.30 28.27 -10.14
C SER A 62 -60.08 27.41 -8.89
N SER A 63 -60.21 28.10 -7.80
CA SER A 63 -60.68 27.71 -6.46
C SER A 63 -59.63 27.22 -5.46
N GLU A 64 -59.33 28.14 -4.63
CA GLU A 64 -59.20 28.14 -3.17
C GLU A 64 -59.59 26.83 -2.47
N GLY A 65 -58.64 26.32 -1.68
CA GLY A 65 -58.79 25.34 -0.66
C GLY A 65 -57.72 25.55 0.39
N GLU A 66 -57.94 26.54 1.25
CA GLU A 66 -57.24 26.73 2.52
C GLU A 66 -57.39 25.46 3.34
N LEU A 67 -56.35 24.67 3.46
CA LEU A 67 -56.22 23.62 4.47
C LEU A 67 -55.44 24.19 5.66
N GLU A 68 -56.24 24.56 6.65
CA GLU A 68 -55.88 24.89 8.03
C GLU A 68 -54.92 23.84 8.59
N LEU A 69 -53.64 24.21 8.77
CA LEU A 69 -52.64 23.41 9.50
C LEU A 69 -53.01 23.46 10.99
N ALA A 70 -53.87 22.53 11.41
CA ALA A 70 -54.13 22.29 12.81
C ALA A 70 -52.83 21.91 13.52
N ASP A 71 -52.51 22.71 14.51
CA ASP A 71 -51.45 22.61 15.50
C ASP A 71 -51.41 21.21 16.15
N ILE A 72 -50.60 20.29 15.60
CA ILE A 72 -50.30 18.99 16.22
C ILE A 72 -49.13 19.22 17.15
N ALA A 73 -49.38 19.72 18.34
CA ALA A 73 -48.42 19.65 19.43
C ALA A 73 -48.02 18.17 19.65
N PRO A 74 -46.72 17.83 19.69
CA PRO A 74 -46.32 16.46 19.95
C PRO A 74 -46.73 16.09 21.38
N THR A 75 -47.73 15.18 21.46
CA THR A 75 -48.10 14.54 22.72
C THR A 75 -46.88 13.89 23.31
N ARG A 76 -46.37 14.45 24.40
CA ARG A 76 -45.25 13.84 25.15
C ARG A 76 -45.74 12.48 25.65
N THR A 77 -45.29 11.43 24.97
CA THR A 77 -45.39 10.08 25.50
C THR A 77 -44.65 10.02 26.83
N PRO A 78 -45.28 9.57 27.94
CA PRO A 78 -44.60 9.45 29.20
C PRO A 78 -43.38 8.53 29.02
N ALA A 79 -42.22 8.97 29.58
CA ALA A 79 -40.98 8.20 29.52
C ALA A 79 -41.23 6.76 29.98
N PRO A 80 -40.74 5.75 29.24
CA PRO A 80 -40.94 4.37 29.66
C PRO A 80 -40.28 4.17 31.02
N THR A 81 -41.09 3.72 31.95
CA THR A 81 -40.66 3.33 33.29
C THR A 81 -39.63 2.23 33.13
N ALA A 82 -38.40 2.43 33.60
CA ALA A 82 -37.32 1.45 33.48
C ALA A 82 -37.78 0.08 33.98
N THR A 83 -37.84 -0.90 33.10
CA THR A 83 -38.26 -2.26 33.45
C THR A 83 -37.20 -2.82 34.40
N PRO A 84 -37.55 -3.21 35.63
CA PRO A 84 -36.58 -3.76 36.58
C PRO A 84 -35.96 -5.01 35.98
N GLY A 85 -34.64 -5.16 36.09
CA GLY A 85 -33.89 -6.29 35.51
C GLY A 85 -34.44 -7.63 36.03
N VAL A 86 -34.38 -8.67 35.19
CA VAL A 86 -34.94 -10.01 35.44
C VAL A 86 -34.65 -10.54 36.85
N ILE A 87 -33.44 -10.27 37.40
CA ILE A 87 -33.03 -10.74 38.74
C ILE A 87 -33.68 -9.90 39.84
N SER A 88 -33.86 -8.57 39.63
CA SER A 88 -34.59 -7.73 40.62
C SER A 88 -36.08 -8.09 40.67
N GLN A 89 -36.69 -8.47 39.54
CA GLN A 89 -38.05 -9.02 39.50
C GLN A 89 -38.13 -10.38 40.26
N GLN A 90 -37.17 -11.26 40.08
CA GLN A 90 -37.14 -12.53 40.83
C GLN A 90 -36.98 -12.35 42.35
N ILE A 91 -36.24 -11.34 42.76
CA ILE A 91 -36.06 -11.00 44.18
C ILE A 91 -37.41 -10.43 44.73
N ALA A 92 -38.03 -9.54 43.99
CA ALA A 92 -39.33 -8.97 44.37
C ALA A 92 -40.44 -10.06 44.46
N ASP A 93 -40.45 -11.01 43.52
CA ASP A 93 -41.36 -12.16 43.56
C ASP A 93 -41.08 -13.13 44.74
N PHE A 94 -39.80 -13.32 45.10
CA PHE A 94 -39.43 -14.15 46.22
C PHE A 94 -39.81 -13.58 47.58
N THR A 95 -39.61 -12.24 47.76
CA THR A 95 -39.98 -11.54 48.98
C THR A 95 -41.50 -11.38 49.12
N LYS A 96 -42.23 -11.17 47.99
CA LYS A 96 -43.67 -11.17 47.90
C LYS A 96 -44.26 -12.53 48.33
N LYS A 97 -43.69 -13.62 47.85
CA LYS A 97 -44.12 -15.00 48.17
C LYS A 97 -43.92 -15.36 49.64
N ARG A 98 -42.99 -14.69 50.37
CA ARG A 98 -42.74 -14.86 51.80
C ARG A 98 -43.39 -13.85 52.73
N GLY A 99 -44.10 -12.84 52.18
CA GLY A 99 -44.80 -11.83 52.98
C GLY A 99 -43.88 -10.82 53.71
N ILE A 100 -42.61 -10.68 53.26
CA ILE A 100 -41.58 -9.88 53.91
C ILE A 100 -41.49 -8.51 53.29
N GLN A 101 -42.30 -8.15 52.30
CA GLN A 101 -42.20 -6.87 51.51
C GLN A 101 -42.48 -5.61 52.35
N ASN A 102 -43.19 -5.71 53.44
CA ASN A 102 -43.60 -4.55 54.27
C ASN A 102 -42.67 -4.28 55.48
N VAL A 103 -41.52 -4.95 55.53
CA VAL A 103 -40.59 -4.72 56.64
C VAL A 103 -39.56 -3.67 56.16
N GLU A 104 -39.69 -2.43 56.69
CA GLU A 104 -38.70 -1.40 56.49
C GLU A 104 -37.67 -1.45 57.60
N ILE A 105 -36.39 -1.54 57.26
CA ILE A 105 -35.24 -1.47 58.17
C ILE A 105 -34.41 -0.24 57.73
N LEU A 106 -34.28 0.74 58.62
CA LEU A 106 -33.58 2.01 58.37
C LEU A 106 -34.10 2.77 57.15
N GLY A 107 -35.42 2.71 56.88
CA GLY A 107 -36.04 3.39 55.72
C GLY A 107 -35.83 2.74 54.36
N LEU A 108 -35.32 1.52 54.33
CA LEU A 108 -35.15 0.72 53.12
C LEU A 108 -35.94 -0.59 53.21
N SER A 109 -36.54 -1.04 52.13
CA SER A 109 -37.24 -2.31 52.06
C SER A 109 -36.26 -3.48 52.14
N VAL A 110 -36.70 -4.66 52.57
CA VAL A 110 -35.86 -5.87 52.58
C VAL A 110 -35.29 -6.15 51.17
N ASP A 111 -36.05 -5.87 50.14
CA ASP A 111 -35.61 -5.99 48.73
C ASP A 111 -34.44 -5.10 48.39
N ASP A 112 -34.44 -3.88 48.90
CA ASP A 112 -33.36 -2.91 48.72
C ASP A 112 -32.07 -3.36 49.39
N TRP A 113 -32.19 -3.92 50.60
CA TRP A 113 -31.07 -4.49 51.35
C TRP A 113 -30.45 -5.71 50.63
N ILE A 114 -31.30 -6.59 50.05
CA ILE A 114 -30.84 -7.72 49.27
C ILE A 114 -30.09 -7.27 48.01
N ASN A 115 -30.68 -6.28 47.30
CA ASN A 115 -30.07 -5.70 46.10
C ASN A 115 -28.75 -4.98 46.40
N LEU A 116 -28.68 -4.25 47.54
CA LEU A 116 -27.47 -3.57 48.01
C LEU A 116 -26.36 -4.60 48.33
N PHE A 117 -26.69 -5.65 49.10
CA PHE A 117 -25.74 -6.69 49.44
C PHE A 117 -25.21 -7.43 48.17
N LEU A 118 -26.11 -7.74 47.25
CA LEU A 118 -25.75 -8.39 46.00
C LEU A 118 -24.91 -7.45 45.11
N SER A 119 -25.18 -6.15 45.08
CA SER A 119 -24.40 -5.14 44.35
C SER A 119 -22.97 -5.02 44.94
N ILE A 120 -22.82 -5.04 46.23
CA ILE A 120 -21.52 -5.07 46.90
C ILE A 120 -20.76 -6.36 46.54
N LEU A 121 -21.46 -7.48 46.57
CA LEU A 121 -20.87 -8.78 46.19
C LEU A 121 -20.41 -8.79 44.73
N ILE A 122 -21.18 -8.21 43.80
CA ILE A 122 -20.83 -8.07 42.40
C ILE A 122 -19.63 -7.14 42.22
N GLY A 123 -19.57 -6.00 42.91
CA GLY A 123 -18.42 -5.09 42.87
C GLY A 123 -17.14 -5.76 43.38
N LEU A 124 -17.24 -6.46 44.54
CA LEU A 124 -16.12 -7.21 45.10
C LEU A 124 -15.71 -8.41 44.19
N GLY A 125 -16.71 -9.10 43.65
CA GLY A 125 -16.52 -10.18 42.69
C GLY A 125 -15.81 -9.71 41.43
N GLY A 126 -16.21 -8.56 40.89
CA GLY A 126 -15.53 -7.90 39.75
C GLY A 126 -14.07 -7.59 40.01
N TYR A 127 -13.74 -7.08 41.20
CA TYR A 127 -12.35 -6.87 41.62
C TYR A 127 -11.55 -8.18 41.67
N ILE A 128 -12.12 -9.21 42.28
CA ILE A 128 -11.48 -10.56 42.40
C ILE A 128 -11.32 -11.18 41.01
N VAL A 129 -12.37 -11.19 40.19
CA VAL A 129 -12.38 -11.72 38.84
C VAL A 129 -11.43 -10.97 37.94
N GLY A 130 -11.43 -9.64 37.99
CA GLY A 130 -10.51 -8.80 37.23
C GLY A 130 -9.04 -9.08 37.57
N THR A 131 -8.74 -9.16 38.89
CA THR A 131 -7.39 -9.49 39.36
C THR A 131 -6.99 -10.92 38.95
N TRP A 132 -7.89 -11.89 39.05
CA TRP A 132 -7.65 -13.27 38.67
C TRP A 132 -7.48 -13.44 37.16
N LEU A 133 -8.29 -12.75 36.34
CA LEU A 133 -8.19 -12.73 34.87
C LEU A 133 -6.81 -12.24 34.45
N ILE A 134 -6.38 -11.11 34.98
CA ILE A 134 -5.10 -10.47 34.63
C ILE A 134 -3.92 -11.33 35.13
N ARG A 135 -3.96 -11.80 36.37
CA ARG A 135 -2.82 -12.51 36.95
C ARG A 135 -2.73 -14.00 36.56
N ARG A 136 -3.84 -14.62 36.12
CA ARG A 136 -3.86 -16.06 35.91
C ARG A 136 -4.28 -16.52 34.51
N ILE A 137 -5.20 -15.82 33.84
CA ILE A 137 -5.69 -16.21 32.50
C ILE A 137 -4.84 -15.54 31.42
N LEU A 138 -4.66 -14.24 31.49
CA LEU A 138 -3.87 -13.50 30.51
C LEU A 138 -2.45 -14.09 30.32
N PRO A 139 -1.67 -14.35 31.38
CA PRO A 139 -0.34 -14.96 31.24
C PRO A 139 -0.40 -16.37 30.58
N ARG A 140 -1.45 -17.16 30.84
CA ARG A 140 -1.58 -18.50 30.25
C ARG A 140 -1.82 -18.46 28.75
N ILE A 141 -2.65 -17.52 28.28
CA ILE A 141 -2.93 -17.31 26.84
C ILE A 141 -1.64 -16.89 26.13
N PHE A 142 -0.89 -15.94 26.69
CA PHE A 142 0.35 -15.44 26.11
C PHE A 142 1.51 -16.45 26.22
N LYS A 143 1.60 -17.23 27.31
CA LYS A 143 2.64 -18.26 27.49
C LYS A 143 2.51 -19.40 26.49
N LYS A 144 1.29 -19.77 26.11
CA LYS A 144 1.01 -20.79 25.08
C LYS A 144 1.43 -20.33 23.68
N SER A 145 1.56 -19.03 23.46
CA SER A 145 1.91 -18.41 22.16
C SER A 145 3.41 -18.17 21.97
N ASN A 146 4.29 -18.60 22.93
CA ASN A 146 5.75 -18.42 22.88
C ASN A 146 6.22 -16.96 22.61
N ILE A 147 5.42 -15.97 23.05
CA ILE A 147 5.63 -14.54 22.79
C ILE A 147 6.26 -13.92 24.05
N LYS A 148 7.55 -13.59 23.99
CA LYS A 148 8.26 -12.87 25.08
C LYS A 148 7.58 -11.54 25.46
N ILE A 149 6.93 -10.90 24.51
CA ILE A 149 6.21 -9.61 24.66
C ILE A 149 4.92 -9.75 25.50
N GLY A 150 4.40 -10.97 25.69
CA GLY A 150 3.14 -11.19 26.41
C GLY A 150 3.17 -10.71 27.87
N ASN A 151 4.29 -10.90 28.57
CA ASN A 151 4.43 -10.45 29.94
C ASN A 151 4.52 -8.93 30.03
N GLU A 152 5.24 -8.29 29.11
CA GLU A 152 5.36 -6.82 29.03
C GLU A 152 4.01 -6.14 28.77
N ILE A 153 3.17 -6.74 27.91
CA ILE A 153 1.79 -6.25 27.66
C ILE A 153 0.96 -6.36 28.95
N ILE A 154 1.05 -7.51 29.63
CA ILE A 154 0.29 -7.75 30.86
C ILE A 154 0.69 -6.77 31.96
N ASP A 155 1.99 -6.51 32.10
CA ASP A 155 2.50 -5.57 33.09
C ASP A 155 2.13 -4.12 32.74
N ALA A 156 2.15 -3.77 31.44
CA ALA A 156 1.82 -2.42 30.98
C ALA A 156 0.34 -2.04 31.15
N ILE A 157 -0.59 -2.94 30.79
CA ILE A 157 -2.02 -2.65 30.76
C ILE A 157 -2.82 -3.34 31.87
N GLY A 158 -2.19 -4.22 32.66
CA GLY A 158 -2.87 -5.04 33.66
C GLY A 158 -3.58 -4.22 34.74
N GLU A 159 -2.97 -3.11 35.15
CA GLU A 159 -3.55 -2.21 36.14
C GLU A 159 -4.78 -1.48 35.58
N ASP A 160 -4.69 -0.93 34.38
CA ASP A 160 -5.80 -0.23 33.73
C ASP A 160 -6.97 -1.19 33.43
N THR A 161 -6.67 -2.39 32.94
CA THR A 161 -7.68 -3.42 32.69
C THR A 161 -8.39 -3.83 33.97
N ARG A 162 -7.68 -3.93 35.11
CA ARG A 162 -8.30 -4.20 36.40
C ARG A 162 -9.31 -3.12 36.78
N TRP A 163 -8.93 -1.86 36.65
CA TRP A 163 -9.84 -0.73 36.93
C TRP A 163 -11.05 -0.71 36.00
N ILE A 164 -10.86 -1.02 34.72
CA ILE A 164 -11.97 -1.15 33.76
C ILE A 164 -12.97 -2.23 34.23
N VAL A 165 -12.49 -3.41 34.62
CA VAL A 165 -13.35 -4.49 35.11
C VAL A 165 -14.08 -4.10 36.39
N VAL A 166 -13.39 -3.42 37.30
CA VAL A 166 -14.00 -2.90 38.56
C VAL A 166 -15.09 -1.89 38.26
N LEU A 167 -14.81 -0.91 37.39
CA LEU A 167 -15.79 0.12 37.04
C LEU A 167 -17.00 -0.46 36.28
N LEU A 168 -16.78 -1.43 35.39
CA LEU A 168 -17.86 -2.18 34.71
C LEU A 168 -18.73 -2.93 35.72
N SER A 169 -18.12 -3.62 36.68
CA SER A 169 -18.84 -4.34 37.73
C SER A 169 -19.64 -3.38 38.62
N LEU A 170 -19.05 -2.22 38.94
CA LEU A 170 -19.70 -1.19 39.75
C LEU A 170 -20.86 -0.55 38.98
N ASN A 171 -20.73 -0.30 37.68
CA ASN A 171 -21.82 0.20 36.84
C ASN A 171 -22.98 -0.78 36.81
N PHE A 172 -22.70 -2.07 36.61
CA PHE A 172 -23.70 -3.11 36.65
C PHE A 172 -24.37 -3.21 38.03
N ALA A 173 -23.59 -3.09 39.12
CA ALA A 173 -24.10 -3.08 40.49
C ALA A 173 -25.01 -1.86 40.77
N THR A 174 -24.61 -0.67 40.35
CA THR A 174 -25.38 0.58 40.57
C THR A 174 -26.74 0.52 39.85
N ASN A 175 -26.80 -0.01 38.64
CA ASN A 175 -28.07 -0.14 37.92
C ASN A 175 -29.11 -1.07 38.58
N ARG A 176 -28.67 -1.92 39.51
CA ARG A 176 -29.54 -2.83 40.26
C ARG A 176 -30.11 -2.25 41.53
N LEU A 177 -29.56 -1.15 42.05
CA LEU A 177 -30.01 -0.52 43.28
C LEU A 177 -31.42 0.09 43.05
N THR A 178 -32.45 -0.49 43.64
CA THR A 178 -33.84 -0.10 43.44
C THR A 178 -34.23 1.20 44.17
N PHE A 179 -33.56 1.49 45.26
CA PHE A 179 -33.82 2.67 46.09
C PHE A 179 -33.21 3.99 45.53
N LEU A 180 -32.31 3.89 44.52
CA LEU A 180 -31.73 5.09 43.90
C LEU A 180 -32.67 5.66 42.84
N ASN A 181 -32.85 6.99 42.87
CA ASN A 181 -33.58 7.71 41.82
C ASN A 181 -32.96 7.50 40.47
N ALA A 182 -33.75 7.53 39.40
CA ALA A 182 -33.29 7.37 38.02
C ALA A 182 -32.19 8.40 37.65
N GLU A 183 -32.32 9.63 38.15
CA GLU A 183 -31.31 10.68 37.93
C GLU A 183 -29.96 10.37 38.62
N VAL A 184 -29.99 9.88 39.87
CA VAL A 184 -28.75 9.47 40.57
C VAL A 184 -28.09 8.30 39.92
N LYS A 185 -28.88 7.30 39.45
CA LYS A 185 -28.35 6.19 38.66
C LYS A 185 -27.68 6.65 37.38
N LYS A 186 -28.34 7.58 36.67
CA LYS A 186 -27.80 8.14 35.44
C LYS A 186 -26.49 8.86 35.69
N VAL A 187 -26.41 9.77 36.66
CA VAL A 187 -25.19 10.49 37.02
C VAL A 187 -24.08 9.51 37.42
N ALA A 188 -24.38 8.52 38.24
CA ALA A 188 -23.41 7.49 38.63
C ALA A 188 -22.91 6.71 37.42
N SER A 189 -23.78 6.28 36.51
CA SER A 189 -23.44 5.59 35.27
C SER A 189 -22.57 6.46 34.35
N ASP A 190 -22.88 7.75 34.24
CA ASP A 190 -22.13 8.72 33.44
C ASP A 190 -20.70 8.89 33.98
N ILE A 191 -20.55 9.04 35.29
CA ILE A 191 -19.23 9.13 35.94
C ILE A 191 -18.42 7.84 35.75
N LEU A 192 -19.06 6.68 35.91
CA LEU A 192 -18.41 5.39 35.71
C LEU A 192 -18.00 5.16 34.26
N PHE A 193 -18.83 5.58 33.31
CA PHE A 193 -18.48 5.55 31.88
C PHE A 193 -17.26 6.41 31.56
N VAL A 194 -17.21 7.65 32.06
CA VAL A 194 -16.05 8.52 31.90
C VAL A 194 -14.80 7.85 32.48
N GLY A 195 -14.90 7.24 33.66
CA GLY A 195 -13.80 6.48 34.28
C GLY A 195 -13.34 5.29 33.43
N ILE A 196 -14.28 4.53 32.87
CA ILE A 196 -13.96 3.40 31.96
C ILE A 196 -13.25 3.89 30.72
N LEU A 197 -13.76 4.95 30.08
CA LEU A 197 -13.17 5.54 28.88
C LEU A 197 -11.76 6.08 29.16
N TRP A 198 -11.57 6.71 30.32
CA TRP A 198 -10.27 7.20 30.77
C TRP A 198 -9.24 6.08 30.87
N PHE A 199 -9.55 5.01 31.63
CA PHE A 199 -8.63 3.87 31.77
C PHE A 199 -8.42 3.14 30.46
N ALA A 200 -9.44 3.03 29.60
CA ALA A 200 -9.30 2.48 28.27
C ALA A 200 -8.33 3.30 27.40
N THR A 201 -8.42 4.62 27.45
CA THR A 201 -7.50 5.52 26.72
C THR A 201 -6.07 5.40 27.24
N LEU A 202 -5.87 5.33 28.58
CA LEU A 202 -4.57 5.10 29.18
C LEU A 202 -3.98 3.75 28.77
N ALA A 203 -4.79 2.70 28.73
CA ALA A 203 -4.35 1.38 28.25
C ALA A 203 -3.89 1.43 26.79
N VAL A 204 -4.60 2.16 25.92
CA VAL A 204 -4.19 2.37 24.52
C VAL A 204 -2.87 3.15 24.47
N PHE A 205 -2.67 4.19 25.27
CA PHE A 205 -1.40 4.92 25.33
C PHE A 205 -0.23 4.03 25.73
N LYS A 206 -0.42 3.21 26.76
CA LYS A 206 0.61 2.25 27.21
C LYS A 206 0.92 1.19 26.13
N LEU A 207 -0.08 0.74 25.36
CA LEU A 207 0.14 -0.16 24.22
C LEU A 207 0.95 0.51 23.11
N ILE A 208 0.68 1.78 22.81
CA ILE A 208 1.45 2.56 21.84
C ILE A 208 2.89 2.72 22.29
N ASP A 209 3.11 3.08 23.58
CA ASP A 209 4.46 3.21 24.16
C ASP A 209 5.21 1.87 24.16
N LEU A 210 4.54 0.78 24.51
CA LEU A 210 5.11 -0.56 24.49
C LEU A 210 5.51 -1.00 23.08
N ALA A 211 4.66 -0.72 22.08
CA ALA A 211 4.99 -0.98 20.68
C ALA A 211 6.24 -0.19 20.25
N ALA A 212 6.33 1.08 20.64
CA ALA A 212 7.48 1.94 20.35
C ALA A 212 8.76 1.44 21.04
N THR A 213 8.70 1.03 22.31
CA THR A 213 9.86 0.52 23.07
C THR A 213 10.34 -0.81 22.52
N ASN A 214 9.45 -1.73 22.19
CA ASN A 214 9.80 -3.01 21.57
C ASN A 214 10.46 -2.84 20.20
N PHE A 215 10.01 -1.87 19.41
CA PHE A 215 10.64 -1.53 18.15
C PHE A 215 12.04 -0.94 18.36
N LYS A 216 12.19 -0.06 19.35
CA LYS A 216 13.45 0.52 19.77
C LYS A 216 14.50 -0.52 20.16
N ASP A 217 14.12 -1.49 21.01
CA ASP A 217 15.06 -2.48 21.53
C ASP A 217 15.57 -3.45 20.43
N ARG A 218 14.76 -3.70 19.40
CA ARG A 218 15.17 -4.47 18.22
C ARG A 218 16.16 -3.70 17.34
N GLN A 219 15.94 -2.41 17.14
CA GLN A 219 16.77 -1.59 16.27
C GLN A 219 18.12 -1.19 16.92
N LYS A 220 18.20 -1.17 18.26
CA LYS A 220 19.49 -0.98 18.98
C LYS A 220 20.52 -2.05 18.63
N ALA A 221 20.10 -3.27 18.33
CA ALA A 221 20.97 -4.35 17.92
C ALA A 221 21.58 -4.16 16.51
N GLU A 222 21.04 -3.25 15.70
CA GLU A 222 21.43 -3.02 14.29
C GLU A 222 22.08 -1.65 14.02
N ASP A 223 22.42 -0.87 15.06
CA ASP A 223 22.99 0.49 14.97
C ASP A 223 22.14 1.53 14.20
N ARG A 224 20.93 1.17 13.79
CA ARG A 224 19.99 2.04 13.04
C ARG A 224 19.06 2.87 13.91
N TYR A 225 19.09 2.66 15.24
CA TYR A 225 18.13 3.27 16.14
C TYR A 225 18.16 4.80 16.14
N GLU A 226 19.36 5.41 16.19
CA GLU A 226 19.48 6.87 16.25
C GLU A 226 18.87 7.57 15.03
N GLN A 227 18.95 6.93 13.85
CA GLN A 227 18.33 7.44 12.62
C GLN A 227 16.80 7.34 12.62
N LEU A 228 16.23 6.31 13.25
CA LEU A 228 14.79 6.05 13.29
C LEU A 228 14.06 6.66 14.48
N ARG A 229 14.80 7.09 15.51
CA ARG A 229 14.25 7.67 16.74
C ARG A 229 13.27 8.83 16.52
N PRO A 230 13.52 9.82 15.65
CA PRO A 230 12.57 10.90 15.39
C PRO A 230 11.24 10.38 14.80
N VAL A 231 11.32 9.41 13.88
CA VAL A 231 10.16 8.81 13.22
C VAL A 231 9.30 8.04 14.23
N ILE A 232 9.93 7.20 15.06
CA ILE A 232 9.22 6.44 16.11
C ILE A 232 8.52 7.39 17.09
N THR A 233 9.21 8.45 17.51
CA THR A 233 8.64 9.44 18.41
C THR A 233 7.45 10.17 17.79
N LEU A 234 7.56 10.54 16.49
CA LEU A 234 6.47 11.18 15.76
C LEU A 234 5.25 10.26 15.65
N LEU A 235 5.45 9.00 15.23
CA LEU A 235 4.37 8.00 15.11
C LEU A 235 3.67 7.75 16.45
N THR A 236 4.46 7.69 17.55
CA THR A 236 3.91 7.53 18.90
C THR A 236 3.01 8.72 19.29
N ARG A 237 3.44 9.94 18.97
CA ARG A 237 2.65 11.16 19.25
C ARG A 237 1.38 11.21 18.42
N ILE A 238 1.48 10.92 17.11
CA ILE A 238 0.33 10.85 16.20
C ILE A 238 -0.67 9.80 16.70
N GLY A 239 -0.21 8.61 17.07
CA GLY A 239 -1.06 7.56 17.60
C GLY A 239 -1.82 7.98 18.87
N LYS A 240 -1.15 8.67 19.79
CA LYS A 240 -1.79 9.20 21.01
C LYS A 240 -2.81 10.30 20.70
N VAL A 241 -2.51 11.19 19.75
CA VAL A 241 -3.47 12.23 19.29
C VAL A 241 -4.72 11.58 18.70
N ILE A 242 -4.57 10.60 17.83
CA ILE A 242 -5.70 9.86 17.22
C ILE A 242 -6.52 9.17 18.31
N ALA A 243 -5.88 8.48 19.27
CA ALA A 243 -6.58 7.82 20.37
C ALA A 243 -7.34 8.83 21.25
N THR A 244 -6.76 10.02 21.50
CA THR A 244 -7.43 11.10 22.24
C THR A 244 -8.64 11.62 21.49
N LEU A 245 -8.54 11.88 20.18
CA LEU A 245 -9.66 12.33 19.35
C LEU A 245 -10.79 11.31 19.31
N LEU A 246 -10.47 10.03 19.21
CA LEU A 246 -11.46 8.95 19.28
C LEU A 246 -12.15 8.90 20.64
N ALA A 247 -11.40 9.01 21.74
CA ALA A 247 -11.95 9.04 23.09
C ALA A 247 -12.90 10.24 23.28
N ILE A 248 -12.53 11.44 22.81
CA ILE A 248 -13.37 12.63 22.85
C ILE A 248 -14.64 12.41 22.03
N THR A 249 -14.53 11.85 20.82
CA THR A 249 -15.69 11.56 19.96
C THR A 249 -16.66 10.59 20.63
N ILE A 250 -16.17 9.52 21.25
CA ILE A 250 -16.97 8.55 21.99
C ILE A 250 -17.63 9.23 23.20
N LEU A 251 -16.90 10.07 23.93
CA LEU A 251 -17.40 10.80 25.09
C LEU A 251 -18.56 11.74 24.71
N LEU A 252 -18.36 12.56 23.68
CA LEU A 252 -19.38 13.51 23.22
C LEU A 252 -20.64 12.78 22.70
N SER A 253 -20.44 11.68 21.95
CA SER A 253 -21.54 10.84 21.46
C SER A 253 -22.34 10.22 22.60
N TYR A 254 -21.68 9.75 23.66
CA TYR A 254 -22.34 9.20 24.84
C TYR A 254 -23.26 10.22 25.54
N PHE A 255 -22.83 11.48 25.63
CA PHE A 255 -23.64 12.56 26.20
C PHE A 255 -24.70 13.12 25.24
N GLY A 256 -24.89 12.51 24.06
CA GLY A 256 -25.89 12.93 23.08
C GLY A 256 -25.54 14.24 22.37
N ILE A 257 -24.29 14.71 22.47
CA ILE A 257 -23.84 15.90 21.76
C ILE A 257 -23.68 15.55 20.27
N ASN A 258 -24.20 16.40 19.41
CA ASN A 258 -24.11 16.19 17.97
C ASN A 258 -22.64 16.29 17.52
N ILE A 259 -22.07 15.17 17.13
CA ILE A 259 -20.69 15.04 16.67
C ILE A 259 -20.54 15.17 15.15
N THR A 260 -21.62 15.39 14.40
CA THR A 260 -21.58 15.43 12.91
C THR A 260 -20.58 16.46 12.41
N GLY A 261 -20.59 17.67 12.98
CA GLY A 261 -19.60 18.71 12.62
C GLY A 261 -18.17 18.29 12.90
N LEU A 262 -17.91 17.65 14.03
CA LEU A 262 -16.59 17.13 14.39
C LEU A 262 -16.13 16.05 13.43
N LEU A 263 -17.02 15.08 13.11
CA LEU A 263 -16.72 14.02 12.15
C LEU A 263 -16.47 14.56 10.74
N THR A 264 -17.22 15.59 10.33
CA THR A 264 -17.00 16.27 9.04
C THR A 264 -15.61 16.90 8.97
N VAL A 265 -15.20 17.64 10.01
CA VAL A 265 -13.85 18.26 10.08
C VAL A 265 -12.76 17.20 10.10
N LEU A 266 -12.94 16.13 10.89
CA LEU A 266 -11.98 15.01 10.93
C LEU A 266 -11.93 14.27 9.58
N GLY A 267 -13.07 14.12 8.91
CA GLY A 267 -13.16 13.50 7.59
C GLY A 267 -12.43 14.31 6.51
N LEU A 268 -12.70 15.63 6.45
CA LEU A 268 -12.01 16.53 5.51
C LEU A 268 -10.51 16.63 5.81
N GLY A 269 -10.13 16.71 7.09
CA GLY A 269 -8.73 16.68 7.52
C GLY A 269 -8.05 15.36 7.16
N GLY A 270 -8.73 14.24 7.34
CA GLY A 270 -8.27 12.91 6.95
C GLY A 270 -8.09 12.77 5.45
N LEU A 271 -9.02 13.32 4.65
CA LEU A 271 -8.91 13.37 3.19
C LEU A 271 -7.68 14.17 2.76
N ALA A 272 -7.47 15.35 3.34
CA ALA A 272 -6.31 16.18 3.03
C ALA A 272 -4.98 15.46 3.33
N ILE A 273 -4.89 14.79 4.48
CA ILE A 273 -3.71 13.98 4.86
C ILE A 273 -3.53 12.79 3.90
N SER A 274 -4.63 12.13 3.52
CA SER A 274 -4.60 10.99 2.58
C SER A 274 -4.08 11.42 1.21
N LEU A 275 -4.55 12.54 0.67
CA LEU A 275 -4.05 13.10 -0.59
C LEU A 275 -2.58 13.49 -0.50
N ALA A 276 -2.14 14.07 0.62
CA ALA A 276 -0.73 14.41 0.83
C ALA A 276 0.18 13.17 0.96
N ALA A 277 -0.34 12.03 1.42
CA ALA A 277 0.39 10.77 1.59
C ALA A 277 0.27 9.83 0.37
N GLN A 278 -0.51 10.17 -0.65
CA GLN A 278 -0.89 9.30 -1.76
C GLN A 278 0.30 8.65 -2.44
N ASP A 279 1.31 9.43 -2.83
CA ASP A 279 2.49 8.92 -3.54
C ASP A 279 3.30 7.96 -2.67
N THR A 280 3.43 8.27 -1.38
CA THR A 280 4.17 7.39 -0.45
C THR A 280 3.47 6.04 -0.24
N ILE A 281 2.14 6.05 -0.22
CA ILE A 281 1.33 4.84 -0.11
C ILE A 281 1.40 4.05 -1.42
N ALA A 282 1.33 4.71 -2.57
CA ALA A 282 1.49 4.10 -3.88
C ALA A 282 2.86 3.40 -4.01
N ASP A 283 3.95 4.07 -3.61
CA ASP A 283 5.30 3.48 -3.56
C ASP A 283 5.36 2.23 -2.69
N ALA A 284 4.75 2.27 -1.51
CA ALA A 284 4.75 1.15 -0.58
C ALA A 284 3.95 -0.05 -1.11
N ILE A 285 2.79 0.19 -1.74
CA ILE A 285 1.97 -0.84 -2.38
C ILE A 285 2.73 -1.45 -3.56
N ALA A 286 3.34 -0.64 -4.42
CA ALA A 286 4.15 -1.12 -5.54
C ALA A 286 5.33 -1.96 -5.04
N GLY A 287 6.05 -1.51 -3.99
CA GLY A 287 7.13 -2.29 -3.38
C GLY A 287 6.66 -3.65 -2.84
N PHE A 288 5.49 -3.68 -2.22
CA PHE A 288 4.87 -4.92 -1.74
C PHE A 288 4.54 -5.88 -2.90
N ILE A 289 4.00 -5.36 -4.01
CA ILE A 289 3.69 -6.14 -5.22
C ILE A 289 4.98 -6.69 -5.84
N ILE A 290 6.03 -5.86 -5.99
CA ILE A 290 7.33 -6.30 -6.50
C ILE A 290 7.91 -7.46 -5.67
N LEU A 291 7.77 -7.41 -4.33
CA LEU A 291 8.26 -8.47 -3.45
C LEU A 291 7.46 -9.77 -3.54
N ILE A 292 6.16 -9.70 -3.86
CA ILE A 292 5.30 -10.89 -4.01
C ILE A 292 5.46 -11.51 -5.40
N ASP A 293 5.27 -10.71 -6.44
CA ASP A 293 5.24 -11.19 -7.84
C ASP A 293 6.64 -11.45 -8.38
N GLN A 294 7.68 -10.82 -7.78
CA GLN A 294 9.08 -10.97 -8.12
C GLN A 294 9.37 -10.87 -9.64
N PRO A 295 8.93 -9.81 -10.33
CA PRO A 295 9.29 -9.60 -11.73
C PRO A 295 10.81 -9.49 -11.93
N PHE A 296 11.52 -9.10 -10.89
CA PHE A 296 12.97 -9.14 -10.76
C PHE A 296 13.36 -9.35 -9.28
N ARG A 297 14.58 -9.76 -9.04
CA ARG A 297 15.14 -10.03 -7.71
C ARG A 297 16.40 -9.20 -7.46
N VAL A 298 16.82 -9.14 -6.19
CA VAL A 298 18.12 -8.57 -5.85
C VAL A 298 19.21 -9.39 -6.54
N GLY A 299 20.09 -8.71 -7.27
CA GLY A 299 21.11 -9.30 -8.11
C GLY A 299 20.79 -9.36 -9.60
N ASP A 300 19.49 -9.23 -9.98
CA ASP A 300 19.12 -9.18 -11.38
C ASP A 300 19.57 -7.88 -12.03
N ARG A 301 19.90 -7.95 -13.30
CA ARG A 301 20.11 -6.78 -14.15
C ARG A 301 18.82 -6.41 -14.84
N ILE A 302 18.37 -5.19 -14.58
CA ILE A 302 17.13 -4.67 -15.15
C ILE A 302 17.35 -3.34 -15.87
N GLU A 303 16.46 -3.05 -16.80
CA GLU A 303 16.33 -1.76 -17.46
C GLU A 303 14.92 -1.23 -17.29
N ILE A 304 14.82 0.06 -16.97
CA ILE A 304 13.56 0.80 -16.85
C ILE A 304 13.64 1.90 -17.92
N GLU A 305 13.03 1.66 -19.06
CA GLU A 305 13.19 2.49 -20.27
C GLU A 305 12.76 3.93 -20.02
N LYS A 306 11.62 4.16 -19.37
CA LYS A 306 11.10 5.51 -19.09
C LYS A 306 12.02 6.37 -18.23
N VAL A 307 12.81 5.75 -17.37
CA VAL A 307 13.77 6.47 -16.49
C VAL A 307 15.15 6.52 -17.12
N GLY A 308 15.37 5.80 -18.22
CA GLY A 308 16.68 5.66 -18.87
C GLY A 308 17.72 5.02 -17.94
N THR A 309 17.27 4.17 -17.00
CA THR A 309 18.13 3.57 -15.99
C THR A 309 18.25 2.08 -16.23
N TRP A 310 19.50 1.61 -16.31
CA TRP A 310 19.79 0.20 -16.28
C TRP A 310 20.97 -0.15 -15.36
N GLY A 311 20.87 -1.31 -14.70
CA GLY A 311 21.90 -1.76 -13.78
C GLY A 311 21.46 -2.96 -12.96
N ASP A 312 22.28 -3.31 -11.97
CA ASP A 312 22.04 -4.42 -11.05
C ASP A 312 21.18 -3.96 -9.87
N VAL A 313 20.12 -4.69 -9.56
CA VAL A 313 19.29 -4.45 -8.39
C VAL A 313 20.08 -4.80 -7.14
N VAL A 314 20.34 -3.80 -6.30
CA VAL A 314 21.10 -3.97 -5.04
C VAL A 314 20.16 -4.22 -3.87
N GLU A 315 19.03 -3.51 -3.83
CA GLU A 315 18.08 -3.58 -2.72
C GLU A 315 16.69 -3.22 -3.22
N ILE A 316 15.69 -3.97 -2.77
CA ILE A 316 14.28 -3.67 -2.94
C ILE A 316 13.74 -3.28 -1.57
N GLY A 317 13.57 -1.97 -1.35
CA GLY A 317 12.99 -1.43 -0.14
C GLY A 317 11.46 -1.33 -0.22
N LEU A 318 10.83 -0.91 0.88
CA LEU A 318 9.39 -0.73 0.92
C LEU A 318 8.90 0.36 -0.06
N ARG A 319 9.65 1.45 -0.18
CA ARG A 319 9.27 2.61 -0.99
C ARG A 319 10.11 2.77 -2.25
N THR A 320 11.38 2.37 -2.21
CA THR A 320 12.33 2.61 -3.30
C THR A 320 13.16 1.36 -3.56
N THR A 321 13.47 1.14 -4.83
CA THR A 321 14.46 0.14 -5.28
C THR A 321 15.76 0.84 -5.62
N ARG A 322 16.89 0.25 -5.20
CA ARG A 322 18.24 0.73 -5.46
C ARG A 322 18.88 -0.08 -6.56
N ILE A 323 19.31 0.62 -7.60
CA ILE A 323 19.93 0.04 -8.80
C ILE A 323 21.34 0.59 -8.93
N ARG A 324 22.32 -0.29 -9.05
CA ARG A 324 23.71 0.09 -9.30
C ARG A 324 23.99 0.03 -10.80
N THR A 325 24.26 1.19 -11.37
CA THR A 325 24.63 1.30 -12.79
C THR A 325 26.01 0.73 -13.07
N ARG A 326 26.33 0.54 -14.34
CA ARG A 326 27.66 0.06 -14.80
C ARG A 326 28.80 0.98 -14.38
N ASP A 327 28.53 2.28 -14.27
CA ASP A 327 29.49 3.30 -13.84
C ASP A 327 29.60 3.39 -12.31
N ASN A 328 29.13 2.34 -11.59
CA ASN A 328 29.12 2.24 -10.14
C ASN A 328 28.34 3.37 -9.44
N ARG A 329 27.33 3.94 -10.09
CA ARG A 329 26.42 4.91 -9.49
C ARG A 329 25.21 4.22 -8.92
N MET A 330 24.72 4.72 -7.79
CA MET A 330 23.48 4.24 -7.19
C MET A 330 22.30 5.10 -7.66
N VAL A 331 21.39 4.50 -8.40
CA VAL A 331 20.11 5.12 -8.78
C VAL A 331 19.05 4.61 -7.82
N ILE A 332 18.30 5.53 -7.22
CA ILE A 332 17.22 5.24 -6.29
C ILE A 332 15.91 5.58 -6.99
N VAL A 333 15.13 4.57 -7.32
CA VAL A 333 13.87 4.70 -8.06
C VAL A 333 12.69 4.42 -7.13
N PRO A 334 11.68 5.31 -7.05
CA PRO A 334 10.43 5.01 -6.36
C PRO A 334 9.74 3.77 -6.95
N ASN A 335 9.23 2.90 -6.09
CA ASN A 335 8.65 1.63 -6.53
C ASN A 335 7.39 1.81 -7.40
N SER A 336 6.62 2.88 -7.19
CA SER A 336 5.46 3.23 -8.01
C SER A 336 5.84 3.49 -9.47
N ILE A 337 7.01 4.12 -9.70
CA ILE A 337 7.54 4.33 -11.05
C ILE A 337 7.90 3.01 -11.70
N ILE A 338 8.54 2.10 -10.96
CA ILE A 338 8.89 0.77 -11.48
C ILE A 338 7.62 -0.05 -11.77
N GLY A 339 6.67 -0.07 -10.82
CA GLY A 339 5.43 -0.84 -10.95
C GLY A 339 4.47 -0.35 -12.03
N SER A 340 4.60 0.91 -12.47
CA SER A 340 3.77 1.50 -13.53
C SER A 340 4.43 1.51 -14.91
N ASN A 341 5.66 1.00 -15.04
CA ASN A 341 6.40 1.00 -16.30
C ASN A 341 6.87 -0.40 -16.67
N GLU A 342 7.24 -0.55 -17.94
CA GLU A 342 7.88 -1.77 -18.44
C GLU A 342 9.27 -1.92 -17.82
N VAL A 343 9.56 -3.15 -17.38
CA VAL A 343 10.85 -3.54 -16.84
C VAL A 343 11.41 -4.67 -17.69
N ILE A 344 12.55 -4.44 -18.30
CA ILE A 344 13.28 -5.45 -19.04
C ILE A 344 14.25 -6.13 -18.07
N ASN A 345 14.08 -7.45 -17.86
CA ASN A 345 14.96 -8.24 -17.02
C ASN A 345 15.98 -9.01 -17.90
N TYR A 346 17.27 -8.70 -17.75
CA TYR A 346 18.36 -9.33 -18.50
C TYR A 346 18.96 -10.56 -17.80
N SER A 347 18.47 -10.90 -16.61
CA SER A 347 18.96 -12.04 -15.83
C SER A 347 17.95 -13.18 -15.74
N TYR A 348 16.66 -12.90 -15.83
CA TYR A 348 15.57 -13.87 -15.69
C TYR A 348 14.74 -13.93 -16.97
N PRO A 349 14.28 -15.08 -17.43
CA PRO A 349 14.47 -16.42 -16.84
C PRO A 349 15.83 -17.03 -17.14
N ASP A 350 16.54 -16.55 -18.16
CA ASP A 350 17.82 -17.07 -18.64
C ASP A 350 18.78 -15.89 -18.92
N PRO A 351 19.95 -15.83 -18.31
CA PRO A 351 20.90 -14.73 -18.49
C PRO A 351 21.56 -14.73 -19.87
N ARG A 352 21.43 -15.80 -20.65
CA ARG A 352 22.01 -15.89 -22.01
C ARG A 352 21.40 -14.85 -22.92
N TYR A 353 22.26 -14.13 -23.61
CA TYR A 353 21.86 -12.99 -24.41
C TYR A 353 22.29 -13.16 -25.86
N ARG A 354 21.37 -12.85 -26.78
CA ARG A 354 21.67 -12.85 -28.21
C ARG A 354 22.08 -11.45 -28.65
N ILE A 355 23.34 -11.32 -29.09
CA ILE A 355 23.87 -10.10 -29.66
C ILE A 355 23.66 -10.11 -31.16
N GLU A 356 23.42 -8.95 -31.77
CA GLU A 356 23.45 -8.77 -33.20
C GLU A 356 24.27 -7.55 -33.62
N THR A 357 24.92 -7.65 -34.77
CA THR A 357 25.59 -6.54 -35.42
C THR A 357 25.37 -6.60 -36.93
N HIS A 358 25.64 -5.50 -37.60
CA HIS A 358 25.58 -5.42 -39.06
C HIS A 358 27.00 -5.31 -39.62
N VAL A 359 27.22 -5.99 -40.72
CA VAL A 359 28.50 -5.99 -41.44
C VAL A 359 28.18 -5.77 -42.92
N ASP A 360 28.89 -4.81 -43.51
CA ASP A 360 28.73 -4.45 -44.92
C ASP A 360 29.88 -5.02 -45.75
N ILE A 361 29.53 -5.68 -46.88
CA ILE A 361 30.46 -6.37 -47.77
C ILE A 361 30.27 -5.82 -49.18
N ALA A 362 31.36 -5.73 -49.97
CA ALA A 362 31.36 -5.20 -51.32
C ALA A 362 30.50 -6.08 -52.26
N TYR A 363 29.81 -5.44 -53.19
CA TYR A 363 29.12 -6.11 -54.26
C TYR A 363 30.10 -6.92 -55.14
N GLY A 364 29.64 -8.09 -55.61
CA GLY A 364 30.48 -9.02 -56.39
C GLY A 364 31.17 -10.09 -55.51
N THR A 365 31.13 -9.98 -54.19
CA THR A 365 31.59 -11.05 -53.28
C THR A 365 30.60 -12.18 -53.28
N ASP A 366 31.07 -13.43 -53.27
CA ASP A 366 30.25 -14.62 -53.13
C ASP A 366 29.56 -14.61 -51.78
N ILE A 367 28.23 -14.57 -51.80
CA ILE A 367 27.38 -14.46 -50.62
C ILE A 367 27.57 -15.65 -49.68
N GLU A 368 27.70 -16.86 -50.23
CA GLU A 368 27.78 -18.09 -49.44
C GLU A 368 29.14 -18.22 -48.79
N ASN A 369 30.22 -17.90 -49.54
CA ASN A 369 31.57 -17.82 -49.00
C ASN A 369 31.68 -16.76 -47.88
N ALA A 370 31.13 -15.57 -48.09
CA ALA A 370 31.10 -14.52 -47.10
C ALA A 370 30.38 -14.93 -45.81
N ARG A 371 29.21 -15.58 -45.97
CA ARG A 371 28.43 -16.14 -44.87
C ARG A 371 29.26 -17.11 -44.02
N GLN A 372 29.92 -18.07 -44.70
CA GLN A 372 30.72 -19.08 -44.00
C GLN A 372 31.90 -18.48 -43.26
N VAL A 373 32.60 -17.52 -43.87
CA VAL A 373 33.74 -16.81 -43.26
C VAL A 373 33.25 -16.06 -41.97
N ILE A 374 32.10 -15.41 -42.05
CA ILE A 374 31.53 -14.72 -40.89
C ILE A 374 31.19 -15.71 -39.78
N ILE A 375 30.52 -16.81 -40.10
CA ILE A 375 30.11 -17.82 -39.11
C ILE A 375 31.31 -18.43 -38.42
N ASP A 376 32.33 -18.80 -39.18
CA ASP A 376 33.55 -19.43 -38.66
C ASP A 376 34.38 -18.48 -37.80
N ALA A 377 34.51 -17.21 -38.21
CA ALA A 377 35.18 -16.21 -37.44
C ALA A 377 34.54 -15.96 -36.08
N VAL A 378 33.17 -15.91 -36.05
CA VAL A 378 32.42 -15.68 -34.82
C VAL A 378 32.45 -16.90 -33.89
N ARG A 379 32.28 -18.13 -34.42
CA ARG A 379 32.30 -19.37 -33.64
C ARG A 379 33.59 -19.67 -32.92
N GLN A 380 34.70 -19.22 -33.46
CA GLN A 380 36.02 -19.45 -32.87
C GLN A 380 36.34 -18.54 -31.69
N LEU A 381 35.50 -17.53 -31.43
CA LEU A 381 35.78 -16.56 -30.37
C LEU A 381 35.41 -17.09 -28.97
N PRO A 382 36.29 -16.90 -28.00
CA PRO A 382 35.98 -17.23 -26.61
C PRO A 382 34.80 -16.38 -26.11
N GLY A 383 33.83 -17.05 -25.44
CA GLY A 383 32.66 -16.39 -24.92
C GLY A 383 31.42 -16.46 -25.82
N VAL A 384 31.57 -16.91 -27.07
CA VAL A 384 30.44 -17.29 -27.94
C VAL A 384 29.97 -18.68 -27.53
N LEU A 385 28.64 -18.84 -27.33
CA LEU A 385 28.04 -20.12 -26.96
C LEU A 385 28.03 -21.08 -28.16
N VAL A 386 28.80 -22.17 -28.07
CA VAL A 386 28.99 -23.16 -29.15
C VAL A 386 27.72 -23.99 -29.39
N ASP A 387 26.90 -24.17 -28.36
CA ASP A 387 25.63 -24.91 -28.39
C ASP A 387 24.46 -24.11 -29.02
N LYS A 388 24.69 -22.83 -29.30
CA LYS A 388 23.70 -21.94 -29.91
C LYS A 388 24.07 -21.60 -31.35
N PRO A 389 23.05 -21.35 -32.21
CA PRO A 389 23.32 -20.98 -33.58
C PRO A 389 24.03 -19.62 -33.70
N VAL A 390 24.97 -19.57 -34.63
CA VAL A 390 25.55 -18.33 -35.16
C VAL A 390 24.97 -18.14 -36.55
N ASP A 391 24.29 -17.02 -36.76
CA ASP A 391 23.63 -16.69 -38.03
C ASP A 391 24.33 -15.52 -38.73
N ALA A 392 24.51 -15.63 -40.03
CA ALA A 392 24.91 -14.51 -40.90
C ALA A 392 23.88 -14.39 -42.02
N LEU A 393 22.93 -13.47 -41.86
CA LEU A 393 21.82 -13.29 -42.75
C LEU A 393 22.03 -12.09 -43.66
N TYR A 394 21.97 -12.29 -44.99
CA TYR A 394 21.95 -11.19 -45.94
C TYR A 394 20.56 -10.55 -45.88
N ILE A 395 20.48 -9.30 -45.42
CA ILE A 395 19.22 -8.64 -45.10
C ILE A 395 18.86 -7.47 -46.01
N GLU A 396 19.85 -6.88 -46.69
CA GLU A 396 19.62 -5.66 -47.45
C GLU A 396 20.64 -5.50 -48.57
N MET A 397 20.15 -5.10 -49.77
CA MET A 397 20.94 -4.56 -50.85
C MET A 397 21.05 -3.04 -50.67
N GLY A 398 22.13 -2.60 -49.98
CA GLY A 398 22.33 -1.16 -49.70
C GLY A 398 22.88 -0.43 -50.93
N ASP A 399 22.99 0.90 -50.85
CA ASP A 399 23.41 1.77 -51.99
C ASP A 399 24.82 1.44 -52.51
N PHE A 400 25.72 0.95 -51.64
CA PHE A 400 27.12 0.63 -51.98
C PHE A 400 27.63 -0.68 -51.39
N ALA A 401 26.77 -1.40 -50.61
CA ALA A 401 27.19 -2.61 -49.91
C ALA A 401 26.05 -3.62 -49.81
N MET A 402 26.42 -4.90 -49.69
CA MET A 402 25.58 -6.01 -49.24
C MET A 402 25.62 -6.06 -47.71
N ARG A 403 24.48 -5.86 -47.06
CA ARG A 403 24.43 -5.85 -45.59
C ARG A 403 24.06 -7.19 -45.04
N PHE A 404 24.93 -7.70 -44.15
CA PHE A 404 24.70 -8.91 -43.37
C PHE A 404 24.34 -8.55 -41.93
N ARG A 405 23.35 -9.26 -41.39
CA ARG A 405 23.03 -9.29 -39.97
C ARG A 405 23.68 -10.49 -39.36
N VAL A 406 24.61 -10.29 -38.43
CA VAL A 406 25.34 -11.34 -37.73
C VAL A 406 24.77 -11.46 -36.34
N ARG A 407 24.39 -12.68 -35.92
CA ARG A 407 23.82 -13.00 -34.62
C ARG A 407 24.56 -14.12 -33.95
N TRP A 408 24.78 -13.96 -32.66
CA TRP A 408 25.40 -15.01 -31.83
C TRP A 408 24.90 -14.88 -30.40
N TRP A 409 25.16 -15.90 -29.57
CA TRP A 409 24.75 -15.96 -28.20
C TRP A 409 25.95 -15.89 -27.28
N VAL A 410 25.78 -15.22 -26.13
CA VAL A 410 26.75 -15.09 -25.04
C VAL A 410 26.12 -15.50 -23.72
N GLU A 411 26.93 -15.84 -22.71
CA GLU A 411 26.44 -16.27 -21.39
C GLU A 411 25.68 -15.18 -20.64
N SER A 412 26.07 -13.93 -20.85
CA SER A 412 25.49 -12.80 -20.11
C SER A 412 25.57 -11.50 -20.89
N TYR A 413 24.62 -10.63 -20.65
CA TYR A 413 24.61 -9.26 -21.20
C TYR A 413 25.82 -8.42 -20.73
N VAL A 414 26.47 -8.80 -19.62
CA VAL A 414 27.55 -8.01 -18.99
C VAL A 414 28.69 -7.69 -19.95
N ASP A 415 29.09 -8.64 -20.77
CA ASP A 415 30.28 -8.57 -21.62
C ASP A 415 30.00 -8.16 -23.08
N THR A 416 28.77 -7.69 -23.37
CA THR A 416 28.35 -7.39 -24.76
C THR A 416 29.28 -6.42 -25.48
N ARG A 417 29.78 -5.35 -24.83
CA ARG A 417 30.64 -4.35 -25.46
C ARG A 417 32.04 -4.91 -25.79
N ARG A 418 32.65 -5.70 -24.89
CA ARG A 418 33.92 -6.37 -25.15
C ARG A 418 33.78 -7.42 -26.24
N MET A 419 32.66 -8.14 -26.19
CA MET A 419 32.38 -9.13 -27.21
C MET A 419 32.24 -8.49 -28.59
N MET A 420 31.56 -7.33 -28.70
CA MET A 420 31.45 -6.57 -29.94
C MET A 420 32.85 -6.18 -30.49
N ASP A 421 33.73 -5.68 -29.63
CA ASP A 421 35.11 -5.34 -30.01
C ASP A 421 35.87 -6.59 -30.54
N HIS A 422 35.79 -7.71 -29.84
CA HIS A 422 36.43 -8.96 -30.26
C HIS A 422 35.84 -9.46 -31.60
N ILE A 423 34.52 -9.39 -31.78
CA ILE A 423 33.85 -9.81 -33.00
C ILE A 423 34.28 -8.93 -34.18
N HIS A 424 34.21 -7.61 -34.06
CA HIS A 424 34.59 -6.71 -35.13
C HIS A 424 36.07 -6.91 -35.52
N THR A 425 36.96 -7.08 -34.55
CA THR A 425 38.39 -7.35 -34.78
C THR A 425 38.58 -8.70 -35.48
N ALA A 426 37.83 -9.73 -35.11
CA ALA A 426 37.93 -11.06 -35.73
C ALA A 426 37.37 -11.05 -37.16
N LEU A 427 36.26 -10.38 -37.37
CA LEU A 427 35.66 -10.25 -38.72
C LEU A 427 36.61 -9.49 -39.67
N ASP A 428 37.21 -8.39 -39.23
CA ASP A 428 38.18 -7.64 -40.03
C ASP A 428 39.36 -8.53 -40.49
N LYS A 429 39.94 -9.28 -39.55
CA LYS A 429 41.03 -10.25 -39.88
C LYS A 429 40.57 -11.36 -40.82
N ALA A 430 39.38 -11.92 -40.60
CA ALA A 430 38.81 -12.99 -41.44
C ALA A 430 38.52 -12.50 -42.85
N PHE A 431 38.01 -11.29 -43.00
CA PHE A 431 37.74 -10.69 -44.31
C PHE A 431 39.03 -10.41 -45.06
N ALA A 432 40.03 -9.83 -44.38
CA ALA A 432 41.35 -9.63 -45.00
C ALA A 432 41.98 -10.97 -45.50
N ALA A 433 41.89 -12.02 -44.69
CA ALA A 433 42.41 -13.34 -45.03
C ALA A 433 41.65 -14.02 -46.20
N ALA A 434 40.30 -13.78 -46.31
CA ALA A 434 39.48 -14.34 -47.36
C ALA A 434 39.39 -13.46 -48.60
N GLY A 435 40.03 -12.29 -48.63
CA GLY A 435 39.96 -11.36 -49.76
C GLY A 435 38.58 -10.70 -49.91
N ILE A 436 37.81 -10.62 -48.80
CA ILE A 436 36.51 -9.97 -48.78
C ILE A 436 36.71 -8.49 -48.48
N GLU A 437 36.21 -7.63 -49.36
CA GLU A 437 36.39 -6.18 -49.22
C GLU A 437 35.22 -5.57 -48.44
N SER A 438 35.50 -4.70 -47.48
CA SER A 438 34.53 -3.81 -46.85
C SER A 438 34.43 -2.53 -47.67
N PRO A 439 33.28 -2.26 -48.29
CA PRO A 439 33.15 -1.18 -49.25
C PRO A 439 33.13 0.20 -48.58
N TYR A 440 33.73 1.16 -49.25
CA TYR A 440 33.54 2.57 -48.89
C TYR A 440 32.31 3.14 -49.55
N PRO A 441 31.70 4.19 -49.01
CA PRO A 441 30.61 4.91 -49.68
C PRO A 441 31.07 5.36 -51.07
N THR A 442 30.43 4.80 -52.12
CA THR A 442 30.80 5.04 -53.49
C THR A 442 29.78 5.96 -54.14
N GLN A 443 30.26 6.98 -54.86
CA GLN A 443 29.43 7.89 -55.62
C GLN A 443 29.90 7.97 -57.05
N TYR A 444 28.97 7.86 -57.98
CA TYR A 444 29.21 8.16 -59.39
C TYR A 444 29.06 9.64 -59.58
N VAL A 445 30.17 10.33 -59.96
CA VAL A 445 30.19 11.74 -60.26
C VAL A 445 30.30 11.88 -61.77
N ILE A 446 29.22 12.30 -62.43
CA ILE A 446 29.24 12.60 -63.87
C ILE A 446 29.55 14.09 -64.01
N PHE A 447 30.72 14.36 -64.55
CA PHE A 447 31.07 15.76 -64.96
C PHE A 447 30.43 16.05 -66.31
N HIS A 448 29.48 16.94 -66.36
CA HIS A 448 29.02 17.53 -67.61
C HIS A 448 30.01 18.63 -68.00
N ASP A 449 30.58 18.54 -69.17
CA ASP A 449 31.33 19.65 -69.73
C ASP A 449 30.37 20.75 -70.11
N ASP A 450 30.18 21.72 -69.21
CA ASP A 450 29.45 22.93 -69.42
C ASP A 450 30.29 23.80 -70.35
N PRO A 451 29.75 24.36 -71.45
CA PRO A 451 30.48 25.24 -72.31
C PRO A 451 30.98 26.51 -71.62
N GLU A 452 30.45 26.87 -70.49
CA GLU A 452 30.88 27.99 -69.64
C GLU A 452 32.01 27.63 -68.64
N THR A 453 32.49 26.39 -68.61
CA THR A 453 33.57 25.99 -67.73
C THR A 453 34.88 26.72 -68.07
N PRO A 454 35.55 27.38 -67.10
CA PRO A 454 36.74 28.15 -67.40
C PRO A 454 37.80 27.33 -68.10
N GLN A 455 38.41 27.88 -69.19
CA GLN A 455 39.38 27.23 -70.04
C GLN A 455 40.60 26.64 -69.27
N LEU A 456 40.89 27.12 -68.10
CA LEU A 456 41.92 26.60 -67.17
C LEU A 456 41.63 25.16 -66.73
N TYR A 457 40.38 24.78 -66.58
CA TYR A 457 39.98 23.43 -66.16
C TYR A 457 40.10 22.44 -67.33
N ARG A 458 39.81 22.87 -68.55
CA ARG A 458 39.98 22.06 -69.78
C ARG A 458 41.46 21.75 -70.05
N ARG A 459 42.36 22.71 -69.85
CA ARG A 459 43.81 22.54 -70.04
C ARG A 459 44.42 21.55 -69.02
N GLN A 460 43.90 21.46 -67.78
CA GLN A 460 44.35 20.48 -66.82
C GLN A 460 43.89 19.04 -67.19
N LYS A 461 42.69 18.88 -67.73
CA LYS A 461 42.16 17.60 -68.15
C LYS A 461 42.90 17.05 -69.40
N GLU A 462 43.25 17.92 -70.37
CA GLU A 462 44.06 17.52 -71.54
C GLU A 462 45.51 17.11 -71.20
N LYS A 463 46.05 17.67 -70.13
CA LYS A 463 47.39 17.28 -69.66
C LYS A 463 47.45 15.96 -68.87
N GLN A 464 46.32 15.43 -68.43
CA GLN A 464 46.21 14.20 -67.63
C GLN A 464 45.82 13.01 -68.48
N ILE A 465 45.45 13.18 -69.75
CA ILE A 465 45.20 12.04 -70.67
C ILE A 465 46.53 11.62 -71.23
N PRO A 466 47.10 10.45 -70.87
CA PRO A 466 48.27 9.94 -71.53
C PRO A 466 47.92 9.67 -73.01
N THR A 467 48.51 10.41 -73.92
CA THR A 467 48.47 10.06 -75.34
C THR A 467 49.28 8.78 -75.50
N ASN A 468 48.55 7.65 -75.60
CA ASN A 468 49.13 6.45 -76.18
C ASN A 468 49.26 6.73 -77.69
N ASP A 469 50.35 7.36 -78.11
CA ASP A 469 50.81 7.36 -79.50
C ASP A 469 51.42 5.97 -79.81
N PRO A 470 50.90 5.26 -80.83
CA PRO A 470 51.42 3.97 -81.21
C PRO A 470 52.54 4.06 -82.28
N GLU A 471 53.40 5.07 -82.25
CA GLU A 471 54.53 5.19 -83.15
C GLU A 471 55.80 5.52 -82.35
N ASP A 472 56.49 4.46 -81.95
CA ASP A 472 57.95 4.38 -81.93
C ASP A 472 58.34 2.92 -81.66
N ASN A 473 58.47 2.16 -82.75
CA ASN A 473 59.22 0.94 -82.82
C ASN A 473 60.34 1.18 -83.86
N PRO A 474 61.64 1.44 -83.48
CA PRO A 474 62.72 1.29 -84.36
C PRO A 474 63.45 -0.03 -84.02
N ASP A 475 63.51 -0.94 -84.96
CA ASP A 475 64.46 -2.01 -85.24
C ASP A 475 64.99 -2.88 -84.11
#